data_6338b9112a2d49c9075ab9c22ceca3af
#
_entry.id   6338b9112a2d49c9075ab9c22ceca3af
#
_cell.length_a   1.000
_cell.length_b   1.000
_cell.length_c   1.000
_cell.angle_alpha   90.00
_cell.angle_beta   90.00
_cell.angle_gamma   90.00
#
_symmetry.space_group_name_H-M   'P 1'
#
loop_
_entity.id
_entity.type
_entity.pdbx_description
1 polymer ?
#
loop_
_entity_poly.entity_id
_entity_poly.type
_entity_poly.pdbx_seq_one_letter_code
_entity_poly.pdbx_strand_id
1 'polypeptide(L)'
;SRKSQPNRIFLLLARCLAIALFSLALADPFFSFKQSEAFLSTSPTSIVFILDDSYSMGVQADKKTLFEHVQKYVSEEIKQAPDSSEFSLILASAPARIEQDWTSDKTVFDGKLKTLSVSFRTTAIRDAIEQSIQLLESAKQEKKKIMLLTDLDKNGWREETFLKISHLMPYPIRVVDFSSLQSEKNVAMVKSTEASQEFLTRSRLLRVKAE
;
A
#
# COMPACT_ATOMS: atom_id res chain seq x y z
N SER A 1 35.88 59.85 -4.91
CA SER A 1 35.09 58.67 -5.27
C SER A 1 35.41 57.55 -4.32
N ARG A 2 34.52 57.30 -3.32
CA ARG A 2 34.60 56.13 -2.44
C ARG A 2 34.19 54.90 -3.28
N LYS A 3 35.16 54.10 -3.71
CA LYS A 3 34.91 52.75 -4.19
C LYS A 3 34.38 51.95 -3.01
N SER A 4 33.08 51.60 -3.04
CA SER A 4 32.47 50.65 -2.10
C SER A 4 33.16 49.30 -2.31
N GLN A 5 34.01 48.92 -1.37
CA GLN A 5 34.51 47.54 -1.31
C GLN A 5 33.29 46.66 -1.07
N PRO A 6 32.94 45.75 -1.97
CA PRO A 6 31.89 44.79 -1.66
C PRO A 6 32.31 44.05 -0.41
N ASN A 7 31.46 44.06 0.61
CA ASN A 7 31.75 43.54 1.94
C ASN A 7 32.30 42.12 1.78
N ARG A 8 33.58 41.94 2.12
CA ARG A 8 34.23 40.60 2.09
C ARG A 8 33.43 39.58 2.86
N ILE A 9 32.71 40.04 3.89
CA ILE A 9 31.77 39.25 4.68
C ILE A 9 30.61 38.75 3.81
N PHE A 10 30.02 39.60 2.92
CA PHE A 10 28.92 39.19 2.04
C PHE A 10 29.36 38.12 1.06
N LEU A 11 30.57 38.30 0.47
CA LEU A 11 31.15 37.30 -0.44
C LEU A 11 31.47 35.98 0.25
N LEU A 12 31.90 36.02 1.52
CA LEU A 12 32.15 34.84 2.34
C LEU A 12 30.85 34.12 2.66
N LEU A 13 29.81 34.84 3.08
CA LEU A 13 28.48 34.29 3.34
C LEU A 13 27.87 33.66 2.07
N ALA A 14 27.99 34.31 0.92
CA ALA A 14 27.50 33.76 -0.36
C ALA A 14 28.20 32.44 -0.72
N ARG A 15 29.51 32.34 -0.50
CA ARG A 15 30.27 31.10 -0.74
C ARG A 15 29.87 29.99 0.23
N CYS A 16 29.74 30.31 1.51
CA CYS A 16 29.27 29.33 2.51
C CYS A 16 27.87 28.85 2.19
N LEU A 17 26.95 29.74 1.80
CA LEU A 17 25.60 29.39 1.41
C LEU A 17 25.56 28.50 0.15
N ALA A 18 26.39 28.82 -0.86
CA ALA A 18 26.50 28.01 -2.06
C ALA A 18 27.01 26.59 -1.77
N ILE A 19 28.03 26.46 -0.91
CA ILE A 19 28.55 25.16 -0.49
C ILE A 19 27.48 24.39 0.30
N ALA A 20 26.77 25.06 1.22
CA ALA A 20 25.70 24.44 2.01
C ALA A 20 24.55 23.93 1.12
N LEU A 21 24.10 24.74 0.16
CA LEU A 21 23.07 24.35 -0.80
C LEU A 21 23.53 23.21 -1.71
N PHE A 22 24.79 23.25 -2.15
CA PHE A 22 25.37 22.17 -2.96
C PHE A 22 25.48 20.86 -2.17
N SER A 23 25.94 20.93 -0.91
CA SER A 23 25.95 19.77 -0.01
C SER A 23 24.55 19.23 0.26
N LEU A 24 23.56 20.12 0.43
CA LEU A 24 22.16 19.74 0.61
C LEU A 24 21.59 19.07 -0.65
N ALA A 25 21.96 19.55 -1.84
CA ALA A 25 21.55 18.95 -3.11
C ALA A 25 22.18 17.57 -3.35
N LEU A 26 23.44 17.37 -2.92
CA LEU A 26 24.13 16.07 -3.01
C LEU A 26 23.70 15.09 -1.92
N ALA A 27 23.26 15.59 -0.77
CA ALA A 27 22.80 14.76 0.34
C ALA A 27 21.49 14.05 0.03
N ASP A 28 20.84 14.42 -1.09
CA ASP A 28 19.52 13.94 -1.49
C ASP A 28 18.62 13.80 -0.25
N PRO A 29 18.32 14.95 0.45
CA PRO A 29 17.57 14.84 1.69
C PRO A 29 16.21 14.28 1.34
N PHE A 30 16.04 12.98 1.58
CA PHE A 30 14.74 12.37 1.61
C PHE A 30 13.94 13.05 2.73
N PHE A 31 13.36 14.19 2.40
CA PHE A 31 12.22 14.62 3.15
C PHE A 31 11.17 13.55 2.92
N SER A 32 11.20 12.51 3.75
CA SER A 32 10.01 11.70 3.96
C SER A 32 8.98 12.66 4.53
N PHE A 33 8.40 13.51 3.65
CA PHE A 33 7.06 13.93 3.92
C PHE A 33 6.35 12.62 4.19
N LYS A 34 5.85 12.43 5.41
CA LYS A 34 4.73 11.54 5.67
C LYS A 34 3.55 12.06 4.83
N GLN A 35 3.70 11.94 3.54
CA GLN A 35 2.61 11.71 2.67
C GLN A 35 2.23 10.27 3.02
N SER A 36 1.38 10.16 4.08
CA SER A 36 0.15 9.44 3.84
C SER A 36 -0.38 10.08 2.56
N GLU A 37 0.23 9.76 1.42
CA GLU A 37 -0.54 9.71 0.20
C GLU A 37 -1.64 8.78 0.62
N ALA A 38 -2.73 9.41 1.03
CA ALA A 38 -3.95 8.70 1.16
C ALA A 38 -3.99 7.96 -0.18
N PHE A 39 -3.68 6.67 -0.14
CA PHE A 39 -3.77 5.79 -1.31
C PHE A 39 -5.19 5.96 -1.86
N LEU A 40 -6.05 6.47 -1.02
CA LEU A 40 -7.31 7.07 -1.30
C LEU A 40 -7.06 8.45 -1.92
N SER A 41 -7.11 8.48 -3.25
CA SER A 41 -7.11 9.74 -3.97
C SER A 41 -8.30 10.58 -3.51
N THR A 42 -8.16 11.90 -3.56
CA THR A 42 -9.27 12.84 -3.36
C THR A 42 -10.38 12.68 -4.41
N SER A 43 -10.18 11.86 -5.43
CA SER A 43 -11.14 11.55 -6.49
C SER A 43 -11.68 10.13 -6.37
N PRO A 44 -12.94 9.88 -6.79
CA PRO A 44 -13.55 8.56 -6.79
C PRO A 44 -12.67 7.51 -7.46
N THR A 45 -12.59 6.34 -6.85
CA THR A 45 -11.67 5.28 -7.26
C THR A 45 -12.35 3.92 -7.13
N SER A 46 -12.14 3.03 -8.09
CA SER A 46 -12.51 1.62 -7.98
C SER A 46 -11.37 0.84 -7.33
N ILE A 47 -11.64 0.23 -6.19
CA ILE A 47 -10.63 -0.48 -5.39
C ILE A 47 -11.04 -1.92 -5.21
N VAL A 48 -10.17 -2.86 -5.64
CA VAL A 48 -10.30 -4.27 -5.30
C VAL A 48 -9.40 -4.57 -4.11
N PHE A 49 -10.00 -5.00 -3.01
CA PHE A 49 -9.29 -5.52 -1.85
C PHE A 49 -9.11 -7.02 -2.01
N ILE A 50 -7.87 -7.48 -1.97
CA ILE A 50 -7.50 -8.90 -1.93
C ILE A 50 -7.01 -9.18 -0.52
N LEU A 51 -7.76 -10.00 0.22
CA LEU A 51 -7.41 -10.41 1.58
C LEU A 51 -6.85 -11.83 1.55
N ASP A 52 -5.69 -11.98 2.13
CA ASP A 52 -5.15 -13.29 2.45
C ASP A 52 -5.91 -13.84 3.67
N ASP A 53 -6.67 -14.91 3.46
CA ASP A 53 -7.42 -15.60 4.49
C ASP A 53 -6.80 -16.96 4.86
N SER A 54 -5.51 -17.15 4.54
CA SER A 54 -4.78 -18.38 4.86
C SER A 54 -4.61 -18.59 6.38
N TYR A 55 -4.25 -19.81 6.76
CA TYR A 55 -4.10 -20.21 8.17
C TYR A 55 -3.13 -19.30 8.95
N SER A 56 -2.04 -18.82 8.33
CA SER A 56 -1.06 -17.93 8.95
C SER A 56 -1.68 -16.60 9.43
N MET A 57 -2.72 -16.12 8.76
CA MET A 57 -3.46 -14.92 9.15
C MET A 57 -4.27 -15.10 10.44
N GLY A 58 -4.41 -16.34 10.92
CA GLY A 58 -5.03 -16.67 12.20
C GLY A 58 -4.13 -16.50 13.42
N VAL A 59 -2.84 -16.20 13.22
CA VAL A 59 -1.88 -15.95 14.31
C VAL A 59 -2.33 -14.73 15.11
N GLN A 60 -2.26 -14.84 16.46
CA GLN A 60 -2.60 -13.75 17.35
C GLN A 60 -1.44 -12.74 17.46
N ALA A 61 -1.78 -11.48 17.27
CA ALA A 61 -0.95 -10.32 17.54
C ALA A 61 -1.78 -9.34 18.39
N ASP A 62 -1.29 -8.94 19.57
CA ASP A 62 -1.99 -8.00 20.46
C ASP A 62 -3.47 -8.32 20.77
N LYS A 63 -3.75 -9.55 21.17
CA LYS A 63 -5.10 -10.07 21.52
C LYS A 63 -6.07 -10.16 20.33
N LYS A 64 -5.63 -9.92 19.12
CA LYS A 64 -6.39 -10.07 17.87
C LYS A 64 -5.62 -10.92 16.88
N THR A 65 -6.33 -11.55 15.96
CA THR A 65 -5.67 -12.23 14.83
C THR A 65 -5.16 -11.22 13.81
N LEU A 66 -4.16 -11.62 13.02
CA LEU A 66 -3.70 -10.77 11.91
C LEU A 66 -4.87 -10.44 10.96
N PHE A 67 -5.76 -11.39 10.74
CA PHE A 67 -6.93 -11.18 9.91
C PHE A 67 -7.86 -10.09 10.46
N GLU A 68 -8.07 -10.04 11.79
CA GLU A 68 -8.83 -8.96 12.43
C GLU A 68 -8.13 -7.60 12.30
N HIS A 69 -6.79 -7.56 12.31
CA HIS A 69 -6.05 -6.34 12.00
C HIS A 69 -6.24 -5.89 10.55
N VAL A 70 -6.23 -6.83 9.61
CA VAL A 70 -6.55 -6.57 8.20
C VAL A 70 -7.96 -6.02 8.03
N GLN A 71 -8.95 -6.65 8.65
CA GLN A 71 -10.34 -6.17 8.60
C GLN A 71 -10.47 -4.74 9.12
N LYS A 72 -9.82 -4.44 10.25
CA LYS A 72 -9.81 -3.10 10.81
C LYS A 72 -9.16 -2.10 9.85
N TYR A 73 -8.00 -2.44 9.27
CA TYR A 73 -7.28 -1.61 8.32
C TYR A 73 -8.16 -1.28 7.10
N VAL A 74 -8.76 -2.30 6.49
CA VAL A 74 -9.64 -2.11 5.32
C VAL A 74 -10.85 -1.26 5.68
N SER A 75 -11.47 -1.47 6.85
CA SER A 75 -12.58 -0.65 7.34
C SER A 75 -12.21 0.83 7.49
N GLU A 76 -11.00 1.13 7.96
CA GLU A 76 -10.49 2.49 8.07
C GLU A 76 -10.23 3.12 6.69
N GLU A 77 -9.64 2.36 5.77
CA GLU A 77 -9.40 2.78 4.38
C GLU A 77 -10.71 3.15 3.67
N ILE A 78 -11.75 2.31 3.79
CA ILE A 78 -13.06 2.57 3.16
C ILE A 78 -13.72 3.83 3.73
N LYS A 79 -13.64 4.05 5.04
CA LYS A 79 -14.22 5.25 5.67
C LYS A 79 -13.60 6.54 5.14
N GLN A 80 -12.30 6.51 4.83
CA GLN A 80 -11.58 7.67 4.30
C GLN A 80 -11.77 7.86 2.79
N ALA A 81 -12.25 6.85 2.08
CA ALA A 81 -12.46 6.93 0.64
C ALA A 81 -13.57 7.94 0.29
N PRO A 82 -13.48 8.67 -0.85
CA PRO A 82 -14.56 9.49 -1.36
C PRO A 82 -15.87 8.70 -1.52
N ASP A 83 -17.00 9.34 -1.28
CA ASP A 83 -18.31 8.66 -1.26
C ASP A 83 -18.71 8.00 -2.58
N SER A 84 -18.22 8.52 -3.69
CA SER A 84 -18.46 7.93 -5.02
C SER A 84 -17.52 6.81 -5.40
N SER A 85 -16.60 6.41 -4.51
CA SER A 85 -15.71 5.25 -4.74
C SER A 85 -16.49 3.95 -4.69
N GLU A 86 -16.02 2.95 -5.40
CA GLU A 86 -16.59 1.61 -5.36
C GLU A 86 -15.55 0.58 -4.94
N PHE A 87 -16.02 -0.46 -4.28
CA PHE A 87 -15.19 -1.45 -3.64
C PHE A 87 -15.63 -2.86 -4.03
N SER A 88 -14.66 -3.74 -4.23
CA SER A 88 -14.87 -5.17 -4.39
C SER A 88 -13.91 -5.93 -3.47
N LEU A 89 -14.26 -7.14 -3.09
CA LEU A 89 -13.56 -7.95 -2.10
C LEU A 89 -13.31 -9.36 -2.62
N ILE A 90 -12.05 -9.77 -2.62
CA ILE A 90 -11.59 -11.10 -3.01
C ILE A 90 -10.85 -11.74 -1.83
N LEU A 91 -11.13 -13.00 -1.55
CA LEU A 91 -10.29 -13.83 -0.68
C LEU A 91 -9.29 -14.62 -1.51
N ALA A 92 -8.02 -14.60 -1.05
CA ALA A 92 -6.90 -15.20 -1.77
C ALA A 92 -6.66 -16.68 -1.45
N SER A 93 -7.56 -17.35 -0.73
CA SER A 93 -7.47 -18.81 -0.53
C SER A 93 -7.80 -19.57 -1.81
N ALA A 94 -7.19 -20.73 -1.99
CA ALA A 94 -7.37 -21.59 -3.16
C ALA A 94 -8.70 -22.35 -3.16
N PRO A 95 -9.55 -22.21 -4.20
CA PRO A 95 -9.48 -21.20 -5.24
C PRO A 95 -9.82 -19.79 -4.73
N ALA A 96 -9.28 -18.75 -5.39
CA ALA A 96 -9.64 -17.38 -5.05
C ALA A 96 -11.14 -17.13 -5.27
N ARG A 97 -11.74 -16.30 -4.39
CA ARG A 97 -13.20 -16.11 -4.38
C ARG A 97 -13.55 -14.63 -4.28
N ILE A 98 -14.46 -14.20 -5.13
CA ILE A 98 -15.10 -12.89 -5.00
C ILE A 98 -16.15 -13.00 -3.90
N GLU A 99 -15.93 -12.36 -2.78
CA GLU A 99 -16.87 -12.36 -1.64
C GLU A 99 -17.85 -11.20 -1.70
N GLN A 100 -17.44 -10.09 -2.32
CA GLN A 100 -18.29 -8.94 -2.57
C GLN A 100 -17.95 -8.37 -3.95
N ASP A 101 -18.92 -8.35 -4.81
CA ASP A 101 -18.86 -7.63 -6.09
C ASP A 101 -18.94 -6.11 -5.85
N TRP A 102 -18.85 -5.31 -6.90
CA TRP A 102 -18.80 -3.86 -6.80
C TRP A 102 -19.94 -3.28 -5.96
N THR A 103 -19.59 -2.51 -4.95
CA THR A 103 -20.52 -1.72 -4.15
C THR A 103 -19.92 -0.36 -3.81
N SER A 104 -20.74 0.68 -3.83
CA SER A 104 -20.36 2.00 -3.29
C SER A 104 -20.88 2.21 -1.87
N ASP A 105 -21.69 1.28 -1.35
CA ASP A 105 -22.19 1.34 0.02
C ASP A 105 -21.14 0.82 1.00
N LYS A 106 -20.51 1.76 1.71
CA LYS A 106 -19.48 1.49 2.71
C LYS A 106 -20.00 0.60 3.85
N THR A 107 -21.29 0.74 4.20
CA THR A 107 -21.89 -0.03 5.29
C THR A 107 -22.08 -1.49 4.90
N VAL A 108 -22.58 -1.72 3.69
CA VAL A 108 -22.73 -3.08 3.13
C VAL A 108 -21.38 -3.77 3.03
N PHE A 109 -20.37 -3.06 2.51
CA PHE A 109 -19.02 -3.60 2.40
C PHE A 109 -18.41 -3.93 3.77
N ASP A 110 -18.47 -3.01 4.73
CA ASP A 110 -17.95 -3.21 6.10
C ASP A 110 -18.69 -4.34 6.82
N GLY A 111 -20.01 -4.44 6.62
CA GLY A 111 -20.82 -5.55 7.13
C GLY A 111 -20.35 -6.91 6.59
N LYS A 112 -20.15 -7.01 5.28
CA LYS A 112 -19.61 -8.23 4.65
C LYS A 112 -18.21 -8.56 5.15
N LEU A 113 -17.32 -7.56 5.20
CA LEU A 113 -15.94 -7.70 5.67
C LEU A 113 -15.87 -8.33 7.07
N LYS A 114 -16.74 -7.91 7.98
CA LYS A 114 -16.80 -8.42 9.37
C LYS A 114 -17.33 -9.86 9.49
N THR A 115 -18.02 -10.37 8.48
CA THR A 115 -18.48 -11.77 8.49
C THR A 115 -17.41 -12.76 8.05
N LEU A 116 -16.30 -12.28 7.52
CA LEU A 116 -15.22 -13.13 7.03
C LEU A 116 -14.37 -13.67 8.18
N SER A 117 -13.82 -14.84 7.97
CA SER A 117 -12.92 -15.52 8.91
C SER A 117 -11.79 -16.19 8.15
N VAL A 118 -10.71 -16.48 8.87
CA VAL A 118 -9.57 -17.25 8.35
C VAL A 118 -10.02 -18.61 7.84
N SER A 119 -9.48 -19.03 6.71
CA SER A 119 -9.70 -20.37 6.15
C SER A 119 -8.52 -21.30 6.45
N PHE A 120 -8.76 -22.61 6.34
CA PHE A 120 -7.70 -23.62 6.41
C PHE A 120 -7.17 -24.00 5.02
N ARG A 121 -7.35 -23.12 4.03
CA ARG A 121 -6.95 -23.35 2.65
C ARG A 121 -5.57 -22.76 2.38
N THR A 122 -4.94 -23.25 1.33
CA THR A 122 -3.70 -22.66 0.82
C THR A 122 -3.98 -21.34 0.11
N THR A 123 -2.98 -20.50 0.02
CA THR A 123 -3.08 -19.18 -0.62
C THR A 123 -2.96 -19.31 -2.15
N ALA A 124 -3.81 -18.58 -2.88
CA ALA A 124 -3.86 -18.50 -4.33
C ALA A 124 -3.81 -17.03 -4.80
N ILE A 125 -2.77 -16.30 -4.39
CA ILE A 125 -2.65 -14.86 -4.66
C ILE A 125 -2.66 -14.57 -6.16
N ARG A 126 -2.02 -15.42 -6.97
CA ARG A 126 -2.02 -15.24 -8.43
C ARG A 126 -3.43 -15.23 -8.99
N ASP A 127 -4.24 -16.21 -8.62
CA ASP A 127 -5.62 -16.31 -9.10
C ASP A 127 -6.45 -15.11 -8.62
N ALA A 128 -6.23 -14.66 -7.39
CA ALA A 128 -6.90 -13.48 -6.85
C ALA A 128 -6.54 -12.19 -7.61
N ILE A 129 -5.28 -12.06 -8.02
CA ILE A 129 -4.82 -10.94 -8.84
C ILE A 129 -5.44 -11.00 -10.23
N GLU A 130 -5.45 -12.16 -10.88
CA GLU A 130 -6.06 -12.34 -12.18
C GLU A 130 -7.57 -12.00 -12.16
N GLN A 131 -8.29 -12.46 -11.13
CA GLN A 131 -9.70 -12.09 -10.92
C GLN A 131 -9.87 -10.58 -10.65
N SER A 132 -8.96 -9.97 -9.91
CA SER A 132 -9.04 -8.52 -9.63
C SER A 132 -8.86 -7.66 -10.88
N ILE A 133 -7.99 -8.09 -11.80
CA ILE A 133 -7.82 -7.43 -13.10
C ILE A 133 -9.11 -7.51 -13.92
N GLN A 134 -9.73 -8.70 -14.00
CA GLN A 134 -11.00 -8.89 -14.70
C GLN A 134 -12.12 -8.04 -14.09
N LEU A 135 -12.21 -7.96 -12.77
CA LEU A 135 -13.18 -7.08 -12.10
C LEU A 135 -12.94 -5.62 -12.44
N LEU A 136 -11.70 -5.16 -12.43
CA LEU A 136 -11.37 -3.77 -12.72
C LEU A 136 -11.68 -3.37 -14.17
N GLU A 137 -11.74 -4.31 -15.11
CA GLU A 137 -12.18 -4.01 -16.48
C GLU A 137 -13.63 -3.50 -16.50
N SER A 138 -14.50 -4.06 -15.66
CA SER A 138 -15.92 -3.67 -15.54
C SER A 138 -16.17 -2.50 -14.58
N ALA A 139 -15.14 -2.03 -13.90
CA ALA A 139 -15.25 -0.97 -12.90
C ALA A 139 -15.60 0.39 -13.52
N LYS A 140 -16.43 1.17 -12.80
CA LYS A 140 -17.02 2.43 -13.32
C LYS A 140 -16.07 3.62 -13.22
N GLN A 141 -15.19 3.64 -12.19
CA GLN A 141 -14.32 4.79 -11.97
C GLN A 141 -13.11 4.75 -12.91
N GLU A 142 -12.65 5.93 -13.33
CA GLU A 142 -11.47 6.08 -14.16
C GLU A 142 -10.20 5.63 -13.40
N LYS A 143 -10.11 5.97 -12.11
CA LYS A 143 -9.02 5.53 -11.25
C LYS A 143 -9.31 4.14 -10.69
N LYS A 144 -8.39 3.23 -10.95
CA LYS A 144 -8.51 1.80 -10.60
C LYS A 144 -7.29 1.37 -9.81
N LYS A 145 -7.48 0.58 -8.76
CA LYS A 145 -6.39 0.14 -7.87
C LYS A 145 -6.66 -1.24 -7.30
N ILE A 146 -5.58 -1.97 -7.02
CA ILE A 146 -5.60 -3.23 -6.28
C ILE A 146 -4.90 -3.01 -4.94
N MET A 147 -5.49 -3.50 -3.87
CA MET A 147 -4.88 -3.52 -2.56
C MET A 147 -4.80 -4.97 -2.07
N LEU A 148 -3.59 -5.49 -1.93
CA LEU A 148 -3.33 -6.83 -1.43
C LEU A 148 -2.86 -6.76 0.01
N LEU A 149 -3.56 -7.47 0.90
CA LEU A 149 -3.29 -7.51 2.34
C LEU A 149 -2.94 -8.95 2.74
N THR A 150 -1.70 -9.16 3.19
CA THR A 150 -1.14 -10.49 3.46
C THR A 150 -0.02 -10.38 4.52
N ASP A 151 0.34 -11.48 5.14
CA ASP A 151 1.51 -11.58 6.03
C ASP A 151 2.79 -11.95 5.28
N LEU A 152 2.75 -12.04 3.96
CA LEU A 152 3.87 -12.42 3.09
C LEU A 152 4.55 -13.73 3.51
N ASP A 153 3.81 -14.67 4.09
CA ASP A 153 4.39 -15.96 4.49
C ASP A 153 5.05 -16.65 3.28
N LYS A 154 6.27 -17.15 3.50
CA LYS A 154 7.15 -17.71 2.45
C LYS A 154 6.52 -18.86 1.67
N ASN A 155 5.51 -19.53 2.24
CA ASN A 155 4.82 -20.65 1.60
C ASN A 155 3.85 -20.23 0.49
N GLY A 156 3.35 -18.99 0.51
CA GLY A 156 2.44 -18.46 -0.51
C GLY A 156 3.11 -17.50 -1.52
N TRP A 157 4.29 -16.98 -1.16
CA TRP A 157 4.98 -15.95 -1.91
C TRP A 157 6.40 -16.36 -2.27
N ARG A 158 6.65 -16.59 -3.55
CA ARG A 158 7.99 -16.47 -4.08
C ARG A 158 8.15 -15.06 -4.63
N GLU A 159 9.07 -14.30 -4.06
CA GLU A 159 9.40 -12.93 -4.46
C GLU A 159 9.58 -12.79 -5.99
N GLU A 160 10.19 -13.81 -6.62
CA GLU A 160 10.31 -13.90 -8.09
C GLU A 160 8.96 -13.95 -8.82
N THR A 161 7.94 -14.57 -8.24
CA THR A 161 6.61 -14.69 -8.88
C THR A 161 5.91 -13.35 -8.84
N PHE A 162 6.03 -12.62 -7.74
CA PHE A 162 5.45 -11.29 -7.59
C PHE A 162 6.09 -10.27 -8.54
N LEU A 163 7.42 -10.26 -8.62
CA LEU A 163 8.16 -9.38 -9.54
C LEU A 163 7.75 -9.63 -11.00
N LYS A 164 7.57 -10.88 -11.40
CA LYS A 164 7.11 -11.24 -12.75
C LYS A 164 5.69 -10.76 -13.02
N ILE A 165 4.79 -10.87 -12.05
CA ILE A 165 3.39 -10.45 -12.19
C ILE A 165 3.29 -8.92 -12.18
N SER A 166 4.03 -8.22 -11.32
CA SER A 166 3.97 -6.77 -11.19
C SER A 166 4.33 -6.02 -12.48
N HIS A 167 5.22 -6.58 -13.29
CA HIS A 167 5.60 -6.00 -14.59
C HIS A 167 4.51 -6.11 -15.66
N LEU A 168 3.55 -7.03 -15.48
CA LEU A 168 2.47 -7.28 -16.43
C LEU A 168 1.15 -6.63 -16.00
N MET A 169 1.12 -5.93 -14.84
CA MET A 169 -0.12 -5.39 -14.29
C MET A 169 -0.56 -4.10 -14.98
N PRO A 170 -1.79 -4.07 -15.51
CA PRO A 170 -2.36 -2.87 -16.10
C PRO A 170 -2.79 -1.83 -15.04
N TYR A 171 -2.92 -2.23 -13.78
CA TYR A 171 -3.41 -1.39 -12.68
C TYR A 171 -2.39 -1.32 -11.54
N PRO A 172 -2.30 -0.17 -10.83
CA PRO A 172 -1.44 -0.04 -9.67
C PRO A 172 -1.88 -0.98 -8.56
N ILE A 173 -0.92 -1.71 -7.99
CA ILE A 173 -1.14 -2.58 -6.84
C ILE A 173 -0.35 -2.07 -5.65
N ARG A 174 -1.03 -2.02 -4.49
CA ARG A 174 -0.42 -1.77 -3.19
C ARG A 174 -0.44 -3.05 -2.38
N VAL A 175 0.72 -3.46 -1.88
CA VAL A 175 0.83 -4.59 -0.96
C VAL A 175 0.99 -4.06 0.46
N VAL A 176 0.14 -4.50 1.35
CA VAL A 176 0.20 -4.19 2.78
C VAL A 176 0.65 -5.45 3.51
N ASP A 177 1.81 -5.35 4.14
CA ASP A 177 2.48 -6.46 4.82
C ASP A 177 2.19 -6.41 6.32
N PHE A 178 1.53 -7.44 6.84
CA PHE A 178 1.19 -7.61 8.24
C PHE A 178 2.15 -8.53 9.00
N SER A 179 3.21 -9.03 8.36
CA SER A 179 4.18 -9.95 9.00
C SER A 179 4.89 -9.34 10.21
N SER A 180 5.09 -8.02 10.21
CA SER A 180 5.73 -7.31 11.32
C SER A 180 4.91 -7.32 12.62
N LEU A 181 3.60 -7.52 12.55
CA LEU A 181 2.73 -7.65 13.72
C LEU A 181 2.90 -9.00 14.43
N GLN A 182 3.51 -9.99 13.79
CA GLN A 182 3.78 -11.30 14.37
C GLN A 182 4.90 -11.27 15.44
N SER A 183 5.75 -10.26 15.43
CA SER A 183 6.78 -10.11 16.47
C SER A 183 6.23 -9.32 17.65
N GLU A 184 6.26 -9.91 18.84
CA GLU A 184 5.64 -9.45 20.09
C GLU A 184 6.00 -8.03 20.58
N LYS A 185 6.60 -7.17 19.79
CA LYS A 185 7.17 -5.90 20.28
C LYS A 185 6.80 -4.61 19.55
N ASN A 186 6.08 -4.61 18.45
CA ASN A 186 5.83 -3.32 17.80
C ASN A 186 4.41 -3.20 17.27
N VAL A 187 3.54 -2.65 18.08
CA VAL A 187 2.35 -1.93 17.64
C VAL A 187 2.79 -0.51 17.31
N ALA A 188 3.22 -0.27 16.11
CA ALA A 188 3.40 1.10 15.66
C ALA A 188 3.39 1.17 14.14
N MET A 189 2.46 1.97 13.66
CA MET A 189 2.42 2.62 12.35
C MET A 189 2.85 1.81 11.11
N VAL A 190 1.92 1.70 10.20
CA VAL A 190 2.16 1.32 8.80
C VAL A 190 3.21 2.23 8.20
N LYS A 191 4.41 1.70 7.94
CA LYS A 191 5.47 2.41 7.25
C LYS A 191 5.45 2.02 5.78
N SER A 192 5.19 2.98 4.90
CA SER A 192 5.35 2.75 3.47
C SER A 192 6.83 2.67 3.14
N THR A 193 7.29 1.52 2.67
CA THR A 193 8.63 1.39 2.10
C THR A 193 8.49 1.46 0.59
N GLU A 194 8.96 2.53 -0.02
CA GLU A 194 9.11 2.57 -1.47
C GLU A 194 10.15 1.53 -1.87
N ALA A 195 9.75 0.60 -2.74
CA ALA A 195 10.71 -0.27 -3.39
C ALA A 195 11.63 0.61 -4.25
N SER A 196 12.94 0.33 -4.19
CA SER A 196 13.99 1.09 -4.84
C SER A 196 13.61 1.54 -6.26
N GLN A 197 13.96 2.77 -6.59
CA GLN A 197 13.57 3.52 -7.80
C GLN A 197 13.75 2.80 -9.15
N GLU A 198 14.57 1.77 -9.24
CA GLU A 198 14.75 1.00 -10.47
C GLU A 198 13.50 0.22 -10.90
N PHE A 199 12.62 -0.13 -9.97
CA PHE A 199 11.38 -0.86 -10.25
C PHE A 199 10.18 0.06 -10.51
N LEU A 200 10.27 1.33 -10.15
CA LEU A 200 9.15 2.27 -10.19
C LEU A 200 8.89 2.91 -11.56
N THR A 201 9.78 2.74 -12.53
CA THR A 201 9.63 3.41 -13.84
C THR A 201 8.48 2.84 -14.68
N ARG A 202 7.95 1.66 -14.37
CA ARG A 202 6.84 1.03 -15.10
C ARG A 202 5.72 0.42 -14.26
N SER A 203 5.92 0.12 -12.99
CA SER A 203 4.88 -0.43 -12.12
C SER A 203 4.79 0.39 -10.83
N ARG A 204 3.65 1.01 -10.58
CA ARG A 204 3.38 1.78 -9.34
C ARG A 204 3.11 0.82 -8.18
N LEU A 205 4.13 0.14 -7.73
CA LEU A 205 4.04 -0.79 -6.63
C LEU A 205 4.47 -0.09 -5.34
N LEU A 206 3.54 0.08 -4.41
CA LEU A 206 3.83 0.58 -3.06
C LEU A 206 3.73 -0.61 -2.09
N ARG A 207 4.83 -0.94 -1.45
CA ARG A 207 4.84 -1.88 -0.33
C ARG A 207 4.72 -1.11 0.97
N VAL A 208 3.73 -1.44 1.78
CA VAL A 208 3.50 -0.85 3.10
C VAL A 208 3.73 -1.92 4.15
N LYS A 209 4.65 -1.70 5.07
CA LYS A 209 4.84 -2.54 6.25
C LYS A 209 4.06 -1.96 7.41
N ALA A 210 3.33 -2.80 8.12
CA ALA A 210 2.82 -2.49 9.44
C ALA A 210 3.98 -2.63 10.44
N GLU A 211 4.34 -1.58 11.14
CA GLU A 211 5.27 -1.57 12.27
C GLU A 211 4.51 -1.41 13.58
#